data_3d344aef37ab79b5cd6a3dae5c99e7ab
#
_entry.id   3d344aef37ab79b5cd6a3dae5c99e7ab
#
_cell.length_a   1.000
_cell.length_b   1.000
_cell.length_c   1.000
_cell.angle_alpha   90.00
_cell.angle_beta   90.00
_cell.angle_gamma   90.00
#
_symmetry.space_group_name_H-M   'P 1'
#
loop_
_entity.id
_entity.type
_entity.pdbx_description
1 polymer ?
#
loop_
_entity_poly.entity_id
_entity_poly.type
_entity_poly.pdbx_seq_one_letter_code
_entity_poly.pdbx_strand_id
1 'polypeptide(L)'
;MRKISSFISLLLICLAFTSCVDYVQSVTFKNGKYHMYYKVTLSKLLFAMMDEDPEEIFRGFDEEALGEVPENASVSPVNTDLEVGAEFKFGIDPKTTDETEKAFLPTIAGSKCYIPFILGENESIADSVGTDTDNDYGEAFAEAIMSSAKCRILISKGVIPSIETAYFEGKGNQNYSIPVFDYGDDNCLEIPFIVLSQKGMYRTDRVVVIRK
;
A
#
# COMPACT_ATOMS: atom_id res chain seq x y z
N MET A 1 19.65 17.04 -33.37
CA MET A 1 18.51 16.08 -33.29
C MET A 1 18.76 14.87 -32.36
N ARG A 2 19.96 14.24 -32.34
CA ARG A 2 20.25 13.06 -31.50
C ARG A 2 20.07 13.31 -29.98
N LYS A 3 20.41 14.49 -29.46
CA LYS A 3 20.30 14.82 -28.03
C LYS A 3 18.86 14.97 -27.51
N ILE A 4 17.95 15.45 -28.37
CA ILE A 4 16.53 15.62 -28.03
C ILE A 4 15.84 14.25 -27.95
N SER A 5 16.18 13.33 -28.86
CA SER A 5 15.64 11.97 -28.87
C SER A 5 16.07 11.20 -27.62
N SER A 6 17.32 11.35 -27.15
CA SER A 6 17.80 10.72 -25.91
C SER A 6 17.11 11.28 -24.67
N PHE A 7 16.83 12.58 -24.65
CA PHE A 7 16.12 13.23 -23.52
C PHE A 7 14.65 12.80 -23.45
N ILE A 8 13.99 12.70 -24.61
CA ILE A 8 12.60 12.20 -24.70
C ILE A 8 12.53 10.73 -24.30
N SER A 9 13.50 9.91 -24.70
CA SER A 9 13.58 8.51 -24.31
C SER A 9 13.79 8.36 -22.80
N LEU A 10 14.68 9.16 -22.21
CA LEU A 10 14.90 9.18 -20.75
C LEU A 10 13.65 9.64 -19.99
N LEU A 11 12.96 10.67 -20.50
CA LEU A 11 11.72 11.17 -19.90
C LEU A 11 10.60 10.12 -19.95
N LEU A 12 10.48 9.38 -21.08
CA LEU A 12 9.53 8.28 -21.24
C LEU A 12 9.84 7.12 -20.31
N ILE A 13 11.11 6.79 -20.13
CA ILE A 13 11.55 5.79 -19.16
C ILE A 13 11.19 6.24 -17.74
N CYS A 14 11.51 7.47 -17.32
CA CYS A 14 11.14 8.01 -16.02
C CYS A 14 9.62 8.01 -15.79
N LEU A 15 8.80 8.27 -16.81
CA LEU A 15 7.34 8.21 -16.70
C LEU A 15 6.82 6.77 -16.61
N ALA A 16 7.50 5.80 -17.21
CA ALA A 16 7.15 4.37 -17.13
C ALA A 16 7.41 3.80 -15.72
N PHE A 17 8.39 4.33 -14.98
CA PHE A 17 8.71 3.87 -13.62
C PHE A 17 7.86 4.50 -12.52
N THR A 18 6.92 5.39 -12.83
CA THR A 18 6.15 6.11 -11.81
C THR A 18 5.14 5.26 -11.04
N SER A 19 4.96 3.98 -11.36
CA SER A 19 4.05 3.08 -10.63
C SER A 19 4.34 1.60 -10.89
N CYS A 20 5.52 1.12 -10.51
CA CYS A 20 5.81 -0.33 -10.61
C CYS A 20 4.99 -1.16 -9.61
N VAL A 21 4.68 -0.59 -8.47
CA VAL A 21 3.82 -1.18 -7.42
C VAL A 21 2.76 -0.16 -7.06
N ASP A 22 1.50 -0.52 -7.14
CA ASP A 22 0.37 0.29 -6.68
C ASP A 22 -0.34 -0.43 -5.54
N TYR A 23 -0.31 0.17 -4.36
CA TYR A 23 -1.08 -0.26 -3.21
C TYR A 23 -2.08 0.82 -2.84
N VAL A 24 -3.34 0.45 -2.80
CA VAL A 24 -4.44 1.31 -2.36
C VAL A 24 -5.22 0.62 -1.27
N GLN A 25 -5.33 1.27 -0.13
CA GLN A 25 -6.25 0.91 0.95
C GLN A 25 -7.32 1.98 1.05
N SER A 26 -8.60 1.60 1.14
CA SER A 26 -9.68 2.56 1.37
C SER A 26 -10.53 2.14 2.55
N VAL A 27 -10.87 3.13 3.39
CA VAL A 27 -11.71 2.97 4.57
C VAL A 27 -12.88 3.93 4.47
N THR A 28 -14.08 3.39 4.31
CA THR A 28 -15.32 4.17 4.19
C THR A 28 -16.33 3.73 5.25
N PHE A 29 -17.05 4.68 5.84
CA PHE A 29 -18.15 4.37 6.77
C PHE A 29 -19.48 4.79 6.15
N LYS A 30 -20.36 3.82 5.92
CA LYS A 30 -21.66 4.04 5.30
C LYS A 30 -22.70 3.05 5.85
N ASN A 31 -23.91 3.54 6.10
CA ASN A 31 -25.02 2.72 6.61
C ASN A 31 -24.71 1.93 7.90
N GLY A 32 -23.89 2.53 8.79
CA GLY A 32 -23.51 1.92 10.06
C GLY A 32 -22.43 0.84 9.97
N LYS A 33 -21.83 0.63 8.80
CA LYS A 33 -20.76 -0.35 8.55
C LYS A 33 -19.53 0.32 7.98
N TYR A 34 -18.35 -0.25 8.31
CA TYR A 34 -17.11 0.05 7.61
C TYR A 34 -17.04 -0.79 6.34
N HIS A 35 -16.64 -0.16 5.25
CA HIS A 35 -16.32 -0.80 3.99
C HIS A 35 -14.83 -0.64 3.74
N MET A 36 -14.16 -1.76 3.66
CA MET A 36 -12.73 -1.84 3.42
C MET A 36 -12.48 -2.26 1.97
N TYR A 37 -11.55 -1.60 1.33
CA TYR A 37 -11.07 -1.93 0.00
C TYR A 37 -9.55 -1.92 -0.01
N TYR A 38 -8.96 -2.95 -0.56
CA TYR A 38 -7.53 -3.09 -0.75
C TYR A 38 -7.27 -3.48 -2.20
N LYS A 39 -6.29 -2.85 -2.82
CA LYS A 39 -5.79 -3.20 -4.14
C LYS A 39 -4.27 -3.27 -4.07
N VAL A 40 -3.71 -4.37 -4.54
CA VAL A 40 -2.27 -4.55 -4.72
C VAL A 40 -2.04 -4.95 -6.16
N THR A 41 -1.31 -4.14 -6.91
CA THR A 41 -0.94 -4.47 -8.29
C THR A 41 0.52 -4.16 -8.55
N LEU A 42 1.10 -4.95 -9.46
CA LEU A 42 2.43 -4.78 -10.00
C LEU A 42 2.34 -4.49 -11.49
N SER A 43 3.23 -3.66 -11.99
CA SER A 43 3.32 -3.38 -13.43
C SER A 43 3.84 -4.59 -14.18
N LYS A 44 3.15 -5.00 -15.26
CA LYS A 44 3.63 -6.06 -16.16
C LYS A 44 4.98 -5.73 -16.82
N LEU A 45 5.29 -4.43 -16.92
CA LEU A 45 6.60 -4.01 -17.41
C LEU A 45 7.73 -4.46 -16.47
N LEU A 46 7.49 -4.46 -15.16
CA LEU A 46 8.46 -4.95 -14.18
C LEU A 46 8.81 -6.41 -14.43
N PHE A 47 7.82 -7.27 -14.63
CA PHE A 47 8.02 -8.69 -14.93
C PHE A 47 8.75 -8.92 -16.26
N ALA A 48 8.38 -8.14 -17.29
CA ALA A 48 9.07 -8.20 -18.57
C ALA A 48 10.56 -7.81 -18.49
N MET A 49 10.93 -6.97 -17.52
CA MET A 49 12.34 -6.60 -17.27
C MET A 49 13.09 -7.67 -16.47
N MET A 50 12.38 -8.47 -15.68
CA MET A 50 12.97 -9.57 -14.88
C MET A 50 12.96 -10.91 -15.63
N ASP A 51 12.40 -10.97 -16.84
CA ASP A 51 12.18 -12.18 -17.64
C ASP A 51 11.32 -13.22 -16.90
N GLU A 52 10.36 -12.74 -16.11
CA GLU A 52 9.44 -13.55 -15.31
C GLU A 52 8.01 -13.48 -15.85
N ASP A 53 7.26 -14.58 -15.67
CA ASP A 53 5.84 -14.62 -16.03
C ASP A 53 4.97 -14.07 -14.88
N PRO A 54 4.28 -12.92 -15.10
CA PRO A 54 3.40 -12.36 -14.09
C PRO A 54 2.33 -13.36 -13.60
N GLU A 55 1.85 -14.28 -14.45
CA GLU A 55 0.82 -15.24 -14.08
C GLU A 55 1.33 -16.33 -13.13
N GLU A 56 2.62 -16.67 -13.17
CA GLU A 56 3.20 -17.66 -12.24
C GLU A 56 3.29 -17.10 -10.82
N ILE A 57 3.68 -15.86 -10.67
CA ILE A 57 3.80 -15.21 -9.36
C ILE A 57 2.41 -15.08 -8.71
N PHE A 58 1.38 -14.73 -9.49
CA PHE A 58 0.03 -14.57 -8.95
C PHE A 58 -0.77 -15.85 -8.83
N ARG A 59 -0.35 -16.97 -9.45
CA ARG A 59 -0.90 -18.29 -9.10
C ARG A 59 -0.58 -18.73 -7.67
N GLY A 60 0.50 -18.20 -7.09
CA GLY A 60 0.86 -18.41 -5.68
C GLY A 60 0.16 -17.45 -4.71
N PHE A 61 -0.62 -16.48 -5.19
CA PHE A 61 -1.53 -15.67 -4.37
C PHE A 61 -2.84 -16.44 -4.10
N ASP A 62 -2.69 -17.72 -3.75
CA ASP A 62 -3.78 -18.54 -3.23
C ASP A 62 -4.20 -18.03 -1.84
N GLU A 63 -5.37 -18.51 -1.39
CA GLU A 63 -6.00 -18.17 -0.11
C GLU A 63 -5.04 -18.21 1.09
N GLU A 64 -3.93 -18.96 1.01
CA GLU A 64 -2.89 -19.06 2.04
C GLU A 64 -2.05 -17.77 2.21
N ALA A 65 -1.79 -17.03 1.13
CA ALA A 65 -1.09 -15.74 1.19
C ALA A 65 -2.01 -14.62 1.72
N LEU A 66 -3.32 -14.85 1.72
CA LEU A 66 -4.35 -13.95 2.22
C LEU A 66 -4.68 -14.18 3.70
N GLY A 67 -4.09 -15.19 4.30
CA GLY A 67 -4.07 -15.76 5.67
C GLY A 67 -5.10 -15.29 6.68
N GLU A 68 -5.44 -14.02 6.75
CA GLU A 68 -6.32 -13.44 7.76
C GLU A 68 -7.40 -12.51 7.17
N VAL A 69 -7.81 -12.78 5.92
CA VAL A 69 -8.90 -12.00 5.32
C VAL A 69 -10.23 -12.47 5.91
N PRO A 70 -11.15 -11.56 6.30
CA PRO A 70 -12.47 -11.93 6.79
C PRO A 70 -13.22 -12.88 5.86
N GLU A 71 -13.95 -13.86 6.41
CA GLU A 71 -14.70 -14.85 5.61
C GLU A 71 -15.69 -14.22 4.61
N ASN A 72 -16.13 -13.01 4.86
CA ASN A 72 -17.04 -12.26 3.99
C ASN A 72 -16.31 -11.42 2.92
N ALA A 73 -15.00 -11.56 2.79
CA ALA A 73 -14.23 -10.82 1.80
C ALA A 73 -14.48 -11.34 0.39
N SER A 74 -14.67 -10.41 -0.53
CA SER A 74 -14.66 -10.68 -1.96
C SER A 74 -13.27 -10.41 -2.51
N VAL A 75 -12.65 -11.42 -3.07
CA VAL A 75 -11.36 -11.35 -3.75
C VAL A 75 -11.58 -11.36 -5.25
N SER A 76 -10.96 -10.45 -5.98
CA SER A 76 -11.03 -10.39 -7.43
C SER A 76 -9.64 -10.20 -8.03
N PRO A 77 -9.22 -10.99 -9.01
CA PRO A 77 -7.95 -10.76 -9.69
C PRO A 77 -8.01 -9.48 -10.52
N VAL A 78 -6.90 -8.75 -10.56
CA VAL A 78 -6.65 -7.63 -11.44
C VAL A 78 -5.67 -8.08 -12.51
N ASN A 79 -6.11 -8.16 -13.76
CA ASN A 79 -5.26 -8.53 -14.89
C ASN A 79 -5.66 -7.64 -16.08
N THR A 80 -4.92 -6.55 -16.27
CA THR A 80 -5.08 -5.60 -17.37
C THR A 80 -3.89 -5.70 -18.33
N ASP A 81 -3.86 -4.89 -19.36
CA ASP A 81 -2.71 -4.80 -20.27
C ASP A 81 -1.44 -4.29 -19.57
N LEU A 82 -1.58 -3.55 -18.46
CA LEU A 82 -0.49 -2.85 -17.78
C LEU A 82 -0.16 -3.41 -16.40
N GLU A 83 -1.15 -3.97 -15.70
CA GLU A 83 -1.06 -4.37 -14.30
C GLU A 83 -1.57 -5.78 -14.08
N VAL A 84 -1.00 -6.45 -13.09
CA VAL A 84 -1.46 -7.72 -12.55
C VAL A 84 -1.47 -7.66 -11.03
N GLY A 85 -2.47 -8.28 -10.38
CA GLY A 85 -2.59 -8.26 -8.93
C GLY A 85 -3.95 -8.73 -8.45
N ALA A 86 -4.35 -8.22 -7.27
CA ALA A 86 -5.63 -8.57 -6.65
C ALA A 86 -6.27 -7.35 -5.97
N GLU A 87 -7.57 -7.38 -5.87
CA GLU A 87 -8.35 -6.49 -5.03
C GLU A 87 -9.23 -7.26 -4.06
N PHE A 88 -9.41 -6.69 -2.86
CA PHE A 88 -10.20 -7.27 -1.77
C PHE A 88 -11.22 -6.26 -1.31
N LYS A 89 -12.44 -6.72 -1.07
CA LYS A 89 -13.55 -5.89 -0.59
C LYS A 89 -14.31 -6.65 0.49
N PHE A 90 -14.50 -6.02 1.63
CA PHE A 90 -15.36 -6.55 2.69
C PHE A 90 -16.01 -5.45 3.52
N GLY A 91 -17.09 -5.83 4.20
CA GLY A 91 -17.80 -4.92 5.08
C GLY A 91 -17.79 -5.43 6.51
N ILE A 92 -17.52 -4.55 7.48
CA ILE A 92 -17.51 -4.87 8.91
C ILE A 92 -18.57 -4.06 9.63
N ASP A 93 -19.46 -4.76 10.37
CA ASP A 93 -20.38 -4.12 11.29
C ASP A 93 -19.70 -4.03 12.68
N PRO A 94 -19.35 -2.81 13.16
CA PRO A 94 -18.62 -2.66 14.41
C PRO A 94 -19.39 -3.14 15.64
N LYS A 95 -20.69 -3.47 15.51
CA LYS A 95 -21.52 -3.97 16.61
C LYS A 95 -21.52 -5.48 16.76
N THR A 96 -21.25 -6.20 15.66
CA THR A 96 -21.34 -7.67 15.61
C THR A 96 -20.01 -8.35 15.27
N THR A 97 -18.96 -7.56 15.07
CA THR A 97 -17.64 -8.01 14.63
C THR A 97 -16.93 -8.83 15.71
N ASP A 98 -16.17 -9.83 15.31
CA ASP A 98 -15.27 -10.60 16.16
C ASP A 98 -13.90 -9.92 16.36
N GLU A 99 -12.99 -10.56 17.08
CA GLU A 99 -11.67 -9.98 17.36
C GLU A 99 -10.78 -9.91 16.11
N THR A 100 -10.92 -10.86 15.19
CA THR A 100 -10.15 -10.88 13.92
C THR A 100 -10.56 -9.71 13.03
N GLU A 101 -11.86 -9.52 12.84
CA GLU A 101 -12.37 -8.41 12.05
C GLU A 101 -12.06 -7.05 12.69
N LYS A 102 -12.01 -6.95 14.03
CA LYS A 102 -11.65 -5.72 14.76
C LYS A 102 -10.25 -5.22 14.41
N ALA A 103 -9.33 -6.11 14.06
CA ALA A 103 -7.97 -5.75 13.66
C ALA A 103 -7.94 -4.83 12.44
N PHE A 104 -8.96 -4.91 11.57
CA PHE A 104 -9.09 -4.06 10.37
C PHE A 104 -9.77 -2.72 10.65
N LEU A 105 -10.36 -2.52 11.82
CA LEU A 105 -11.15 -1.32 12.09
C LEU A 105 -10.28 -0.16 12.59
N PRO A 106 -10.59 1.09 12.15
CA PRO A 106 -10.03 2.28 12.76
C PRO A 106 -10.35 2.35 14.25
N THR A 107 -9.34 2.58 15.07
CA THR A 107 -9.52 2.77 16.52
C THR A 107 -9.37 4.23 16.89
N ILE A 108 -10.39 4.82 17.52
CA ILE A 108 -10.42 6.24 17.90
C ILE A 108 -10.12 6.38 19.40
N ALA A 109 -9.10 7.20 19.72
CA ALA A 109 -8.70 7.51 21.09
C ALA A 109 -8.47 9.02 21.24
N GLY A 110 -9.48 9.75 21.71
CA GLY A 110 -9.44 11.22 21.81
C GLY A 110 -9.30 11.87 20.43
N SER A 111 -8.27 12.71 20.23
CA SER A 111 -7.96 13.31 18.93
C SER A 111 -7.23 12.37 17.97
N LYS A 112 -6.71 11.23 18.46
CA LYS A 112 -5.99 10.25 17.66
C LYS A 112 -6.94 9.25 17.04
N CYS A 113 -6.64 8.84 15.81
CA CYS A 113 -7.23 7.70 15.15
C CYS A 113 -6.11 6.80 14.64
N TYR A 114 -6.18 5.52 14.94
CA TYR A 114 -5.25 4.50 14.47
C TYR A 114 -5.89 3.78 13.29
N ILE A 115 -5.27 3.87 12.13
CA ILE A 115 -5.72 3.18 10.92
C ILE A 115 -4.82 1.96 10.73
N PRO A 116 -5.35 0.73 10.80
CA PRO A 116 -4.59 -0.47 10.50
C PRO A 116 -3.99 -0.41 9.09
N PHE A 117 -2.74 -0.86 8.94
CA PHE A 117 -2.03 -0.85 7.67
C PHE A 117 -1.46 -2.24 7.42
N ILE A 118 -2.20 -3.06 6.67
CA ILE A 118 -1.95 -4.49 6.50
C ILE A 118 -0.60 -4.77 5.83
N LEU A 119 -0.21 -3.95 4.85
CA LEU A 119 1.07 -4.13 4.17
C LEU A 119 2.27 -3.97 5.11
N GLY A 120 2.13 -3.19 6.17
CA GLY A 120 3.18 -2.95 7.15
C GLY A 120 3.44 -4.13 8.11
N GLU A 121 2.52 -5.09 8.20
CA GLU A 121 2.66 -6.30 9.01
C GLU A 121 3.36 -7.44 8.25
N ASN A 122 3.29 -7.45 6.93
CA ASN A 122 3.88 -8.51 6.11
C ASN A 122 5.40 -8.36 5.96
N GLU A 123 6.14 -9.10 6.79
CA GLU A 123 7.60 -9.16 6.71
C GLU A 123 8.10 -9.74 5.36
N SER A 124 7.29 -10.57 4.69
CA SER A 124 7.67 -11.30 3.48
C SER A 124 7.81 -10.44 2.23
N ILE A 125 7.04 -9.35 2.10
CA ILE A 125 7.09 -8.50 0.90
C ILE A 125 8.41 -7.71 0.82
N ALA A 126 8.92 -7.26 1.97
CA ALA A 126 10.21 -6.56 2.01
C ALA A 126 11.40 -7.51 1.77
N ASP A 127 11.27 -8.78 2.15
CA ASP A 127 12.30 -9.81 1.98
C ASP A 127 12.29 -10.42 0.57
N SER A 128 11.13 -10.52 -0.08
CA SER A 128 11.01 -11.12 -1.42
C SER A 128 11.50 -10.21 -2.56
N VAL A 129 11.55 -8.90 -2.36
CA VAL A 129 12.02 -7.95 -3.39
C VAL A 129 13.56 -7.76 -3.38
N GLY A 130 14.26 -8.27 -2.37
CA GLY A 130 15.64 -7.82 -2.10
C GLY A 130 16.76 -8.84 -2.07
N THR A 131 16.55 -10.16 -2.21
CA THR A 131 17.57 -11.06 -1.65
C THR A 131 18.30 -12.02 -2.58
N ASP A 132 18.02 -12.11 -3.87
CA ASP A 132 18.72 -13.08 -4.73
C ASP A 132 19.44 -12.49 -5.96
N THR A 133 19.80 -11.22 -5.94
CA THR A 133 20.65 -10.66 -7.00
C THR A 133 22.07 -10.46 -6.49
N ASP A 134 22.94 -11.44 -6.75
CA ASP A 134 24.40 -11.35 -6.61
C ASP A 134 25.06 -10.26 -7.49
N ASN A 135 24.29 -9.28 -7.97
CA ASN A 135 24.75 -8.20 -8.83
C ASN A 135 24.37 -6.84 -8.25
N ASP A 136 25.36 -5.95 -8.12
CA ASP A 136 25.20 -4.52 -7.72
C ASP A 136 24.09 -3.78 -8.48
N TYR A 137 23.76 -4.19 -9.70
CA TYR A 137 22.68 -3.61 -10.51
C TYR A 137 21.28 -3.98 -10.00
N GLY A 138 21.11 -5.19 -9.46
CA GLY A 138 19.82 -5.65 -8.93
C GLY A 138 19.41 -4.90 -7.67
N GLU A 139 20.36 -4.66 -6.77
CA GLU A 139 20.12 -3.92 -5.53
C GLU A 139 19.74 -2.46 -5.80
N ALA A 140 20.51 -1.77 -6.66
CA ALA A 140 20.21 -0.39 -7.06
C ALA A 140 18.86 -0.25 -7.79
N PHE A 141 18.47 -1.26 -8.56
CA PHE A 141 17.19 -1.30 -9.26
C PHE A 141 16.03 -1.52 -8.28
N ALA A 142 16.16 -2.47 -7.35
CA ALA A 142 15.19 -2.70 -6.28
C ALA A 142 14.98 -1.45 -5.42
N GLU A 143 16.08 -0.77 -5.03
CA GLU A 143 16.01 0.49 -4.29
C GLU A 143 15.30 1.59 -5.08
N ALA A 144 15.53 1.70 -6.39
CA ALA A 144 14.85 2.65 -7.25
C ALA A 144 13.34 2.38 -7.33
N ILE A 145 12.91 1.12 -7.45
CA ILE A 145 11.50 0.72 -7.41
C ILE A 145 10.90 1.06 -6.05
N MET A 146 11.52 0.65 -4.96
CA MET A 146 11.04 0.88 -3.60
C MET A 146 10.92 2.37 -3.26
N SER A 147 11.83 3.20 -3.79
CA SER A 147 11.80 4.65 -3.58
C SER A 147 10.75 5.36 -4.43
N SER A 148 10.37 4.82 -5.58
CA SER A 148 9.36 5.39 -6.49
C SER A 148 7.94 4.93 -6.18
N ALA A 149 7.78 3.72 -5.62
CA ALA A 149 6.48 3.16 -5.26
C ALA A 149 5.86 3.86 -4.05
N LYS A 150 4.55 4.02 -4.09
CA LYS A 150 3.78 4.66 -3.01
C LYS A 150 2.58 3.82 -2.64
N CYS A 151 2.33 3.72 -1.34
CA CYS A 151 1.08 3.22 -0.80
C CYS A 151 0.13 4.39 -0.57
N ARG A 152 -1.13 4.24 -0.92
CA ARG A 152 -2.18 5.23 -0.67
C ARG A 152 -3.21 4.67 0.28
N ILE A 153 -3.51 5.45 1.32
CA ILE A 153 -4.64 5.15 2.21
C ILE A 153 -5.68 6.24 2.01
N LEU A 154 -6.84 5.87 1.50
CA LEU A 154 -7.99 6.74 1.32
C LEU A 154 -8.93 6.59 2.51
N ILE A 155 -9.15 7.66 3.25
CA ILE A 155 -10.02 7.67 4.43
C ILE A 155 -11.18 8.59 4.13
N SER A 156 -12.39 8.04 4.02
CA SER A 156 -13.55 8.87 3.72
C SER A 156 -13.80 9.89 4.83
N LYS A 157 -14.28 11.07 4.45
CA LYS A 157 -14.66 12.13 5.40
C LYS A 157 -15.79 11.73 6.32
N GLY A 158 -16.54 10.66 5.99
CA GLY A 158 -17.47 10.00 6.88
C GLY A 158 -16.82 9.25 8.05
N VAL A 159 -15.55 8.85 7.92
CA VAL A 159 -14.73 8.24 8.99
C VAL A 159 -13.97 9.32 9.75
N ILE A 160 -13.22 10.16 9.04
CA ILE A 160 -12.45 11.27 9.60
C ILE A 160 -12.70 12.51 8.75
N PRO A 161 -13.48 13.48 9.23
CA PRO A 161 -13.85 14.66 8.44
C PRO A 161 -12.67 15.50 7.99
N SER A 162 -11.65 15.65 8.85
CA SER A 162 -10.45 16.44 8.55
C SER A 162 -9.26 15.92 9.34
N ILE A 163 -8.13 15.82 8.67
CA ILE A 163 -6.86 15.37 9.24
C ILE A 163 -5.94 16.58 9.44
N GLU A 164 -5.34 16.70 10.60
CA GLU A 164 -4.32 17.71 10.89
C GLU A 164 -2.93 17.18 10.50
N THR A 165 -2.59 15.99 11.00
CA THR A 165 -1.33 15.30 10.71
C THR A 165 -1.52 13.80 10.68
N ALA A 166 -0.64 13.10 9.94
CA ALA A 166 -0.55 11.65 9.96
C ALA A 166 0.92 11.22 10.08
N TYR A 167 1.19 10.10 10.77
CA TYR A 167 2.55 9.62 10.96
C TYR A 167 2.60 8.14 11.34
N PHE A 168 3.77 7.52 11.11
CA PHE A 168 4.16 6.30 11.79
C PHE A 168 4.89 6.62 13.09
N GLU A 169 4.55 5.90 14.16
CA GLU A 169 5.25 6.00 15.44
C GLU A 169 6.66 5.40 15.31
N GLY A 170 7.69 6.16 15.68
CA GLY A 170 9.08 5.72 15.66
C GLY A 170 9.67 5.57 17.07
N LYS A 171 10.82 4.92 17.16
CA LYS A 171 11.56 4.80 18.40
C LYS A 171 12.02 6.18 18.89
N GLY A 172 11.93 6.43 20.20
CA GLY A 172 12.41 7.69 20.81
C GLY A 172 11.66 8.93 20.36
N ASN A 173 10.36 8.82 20.03
CA ASN A 173 9.52 9.93 19.53
C ASN A 173 9.93 10.51 18.17
N GLN A 174 10.74 9.79 17.40
CA GLN A 174 11.08 10.14 16.02
C GLN A 174 10.02 9.60 15.08
N ASN A 175 8.91 10.33 14.95
CA ASN A 175 7.82 9.92 14.07
C ASN A 175 8.16 10.22 12.60
N TYR A 176 7.74 9.31 11.71
CA TYR A 176 7.77 9.58 10.28
C TYR A 176 6.48 10.28 9.86
N SER A 177 6.58 11.53 9.42
CA SER A 177 5.43 12.31 8.97
C SER A 177 4.95 11.85 7.59
N ILE A 178 3.66 11.55 7.48
CA ILE A 178 3.01 11.09 6.26
C ILE A 178 2.29 12.28 5.61
N PRO A 179 2.54 12.59 4.32
CA PRO A 179 1.79 13.61 3.60
C PRO A 179 0.30 13.31 3.55
N VAL A 180 -0.52 14.34 3.76
CA VAL A 180 -1.99 14.26 3.74
C VAL A 180 -2.51 15.18 2.64
N PHE A 181 -3.35 14.64 1.78
CA PHE A 181 -3.96 15.38 0.67
C PHE A 181 -5.49 15.32 0.78
N ASP A 182 -6.16 16.41 0.42
CA ASP A 182 -7.61 16.46 0.29
C ASP A 182 -8.03 15.98 -1.11
N TYR A 183 -8.81 14.91 -1.14
CA TYR A 183 -9.28 14.26 -2.37
C TYR A 183 -10.82 14.32 -2.45
N GLY A 184 -11.39 15.48 -2.26
CA GLY A 184 -12.85 15.68 -2.33
C GLY A 184 -13.58 15.00 -1.16
N ASP A 185 -14.13 13.81 -1.36
CA ASP A 185 -14.84 13.08 -0.31
C ASP A 185 -13.93 12.25 0.60
N ASP A 186 -12.64 12.17 0.27
CA ASP A 186 -11.64 11.39 0.99
C ASP A 186 -10.44 12.26 1.42
N ASN A 187 -9.78 11.85 2.49
CA ASN A 187 -8.42 12.24 2.83
C ASN A 187 -7.47 11.16 2.31
N CYS A 188 -6.44 11.53 1.56
CA CYS A 188 -5.45 10.61 1.03
C CYS A 188 -4.13 10.74 1.80
N LEU A 189 -3.62 9.63 2.31
CA LEU A 189 -2.29 9.52 2.89
C LEU A 189 -1.37 8.87 1.86
N GLU A 190 -0.23 9.48 1.54
CA GLU A 190 0.77 8.89 0.65
C GLU A 190 1.99 8.43 1.45
N ILE A 191 2.27 7.14 1.43
CA ILE A 191 3.36 6.50 2.15
C ILE A 191 4.37 6.00 1.11
N PRO A 192 5.62 6.51 1.09
CA PRO A 192 6.67 5.95 0.25
C PRO A 192 6.96 4.51 0.67
N PHE A 193 7.03 3.59 -0.28
CA PHE A 193 7.23 2.17 -0.01
C PHE A 193 8.56 1.90 0.72
N ILE A 194 9.60 2.69 0.41
CA ILE A 194 10.92 2.61 1.07
C ILE A 194 10.85 2.75 2.60
N VAL A 195 9.83 3.42 3.15
CA VAL A 195 9.67 3.56 4.61
C VAL A 195 9.34 2.22 5.26
N LEU A 196 8.65 1.35 4.52
CA LEU A 196 8.27 0.01 5.00
C LEU A 196 9.47 -0.93 5.09
N SER A 197 10.52 -0.71 4.27
CA SER A 197 11.77 -1.49 4.34
C SER A 197 12.65 -1.10 5.53
N GLN A 198 12.39 0.03 6.21
CA GLN A 198 13.15 0.48 7.37
C GLN A 198 12.73 -0.26 8.64
N LYS A 199 12.94 -1.59 8.64
CA LYS A 199 12.53 -2.50 9.72
C LYS A 199 12.97 -2.03 11.09
N GLY A 200 12.00 -1.99 12.00
CA GLY A 200 12.23 -1.69 13.42
C GLY A 200 12.58 -0.22 13.74
N MET A 201 12.62 0.68 12.76
CA MET A 201 12.73 2.11 13.01
C MET A 201 11.36 2.71 13.30
N TYR A 202 10.35 2.32 12.53
CA TYR A 202 8.96 2.77 12.68
C TYR A 202 8.02 1.60 12.93
N ARG A 203 6.92 1.89 13.61
CA ARG A 203 5.81 0.96 13.76
C ARG A 203 4.88 1.10 12.56
N THR A 204 4.97 0.17 11.62
CA THR A 204 4.29 0.25 10.31
C THR A 204 2.98 -0.52 10.23
N ASP A 205 2.62 -1.28 11.27
CA ASP A 205 1.34 -2.00 11.38
C ASP A 205 0.10 -1.08 11.37
N ARG A 206 0.30 0.20 11.66
CA ARG A 206 -0.77 1.21 11.69
C ARG A 206 -0.27 2.63 11.45
N VAL A 207 -1.13 3.45 10.88
CA VAL A 207 -0.91 4.89 10.76
C VAL A 207 -1.64 5.61 11.90
N VAL A 208 -0.96 6.53 12.57
CA VAL A 208 -1.58 7.43 13.55
C VAL A 208 -2.02 8.70 12.84
N VAL A 209 -3.29 9.02 12.96
CA VAL A 209 -3.91 10.22 12.38
C VAL A 209 -4.40 11.13 13.51
N ILE A 210 -4.01 12.41 13.48
CA ILE A 210 -4.54 13.44 14.37
C ILE A 210 -5.69 14.14 13.65
N ARG A 211 -6.87 14.12 14.26
CA ARG A 211 -8.07 14.80 13.76
C ARG A 211 -8.07 16.27 14.17
N LYS A 212 -8.48 17.14 13.26
CA LYS A 212 -8.78 18.54 13.57
C LYS A 212 -10.01 18.68 14.44
#